data_3388f45c5f46d5045114ff7f097f7ab5
#
_entry.id   3388f45c5f46d5045114ff7f097f7ab5
#
_cell.length_a   1.000
_cell.length_b   1.000
_cell.length_c   1.000
_cell.angle_alpha   90.00
_cell.angle_beta   90.00
_cell.angle_gamma   90.00
#
_symmetry.space_group_name_H-M   'P 1'
#
loop_
_entity.id
_entity.type
_entity.pdbx_description
1 polymer ?
#
loop_
_entity_poly.entity_id
_entity_poly.type
_entity_poly.pdbx_seq_one_letter_code
_entity_poly.pdbx_strand_id
1 'polypeptide(L)'
;MNKGYILLMTAIVLSTLASAKSYDIDRTTVSDIDLKRYMGRWFEIARFDHSFERNLDYCEAFYALQDDGTISVTNTGLNSRTEKRKTAYGKAKIGERPGQLRVSFFWFFYSDYNILALSQEYEWALIGSKSERYLWILSRTRHLDSNTRNNIVAIAQSRGYDTSKLIWVKQ
;
A
#
# COMPACT_ATOMS: atom_id res chain seq x y z
N MET A 1 46.82 -2.21 60.95
CA MET A 1 46.54 -3.09 59.79
C MET A 1 45.03 -3.05 59.50
N ASN A 2 44.62 -2.13 58.63
CA ASN A 2 43.17 -2.01 58.26
C ASN A 2 42.97 -2.69 56.90
N LYS A 3 42.20 -3.73 56.89
CA LYS A 3 41.76 -4.39 55.67
C LYS A 3 40.50 -3.70 55.14
N GLY A 4 40.65 -2.95 54.06
CA GLY A 4 39.56 -2.36 53.33
C GLY A 4 38.82 -3.42 52.47
N TYR A 5 37.55 -3.59 52.72
CA TYR A 5 36.68 -4.41 51.86
C TYR A 5 36.16 -3.55 50.71
N ILE A 6 36.60 -3.88 49.49
CA ILE A 6 36.07 -3.30 48.26
C ILE A 6 34.76 -4.03 47.96
N LEU A 7 33.65 -3.34 48.08
CA LEU A 7 32.30 -3.82 47.67
C LEU A 7 32.15 -3.64 46.17
N LEU A 8 32.19 -4.71 45.43
CA LEU A 8 31.95 -4.72 43.99
C LEU A 8 30.42 -4.71 43.74
N MET A 9 29.87 -3.57 43.39
CA MET A 9 28.47 -3.45 42.95
C MET A 9 28.39 -3.88 41.51
N THR A 10 27.97 -5.10 41.23
CA THR A 10 27.57 -5.58 39.90
C THR A 10 26.20 -5.03 39.57
N ALA A 11 26.14 -4.01 38.71
CA ALA A 11 24.88 -3.54 38.15
C ALA A 11 24.42 -4.55 37.08
N ILE A 12 23.36 -5.29 37.39
CA ILE A 12 22.67 -6.13 36.41
C ILE A 12 21.82 -5.18 35.55
N VAL A 13 22.31 -4.88 34.35
CA VAL A 13 21.49 -4.22 33.32
C VAL A 13 20.53 -5.26 32.75
N LEU A 14 19.31 -5.26 33.22
CA LEU A 14 18.20 -6.00 32.59
C LEU A 14 17.86 -5.30 31.27
N SER A 15 18.47 -5.73 30.19
CA SER A 15 18.01 -5.35 28.85
C SER A 15 16.68 -6.08 28.57
N THR A 16 15.58 -5.37 28.73
CA THR A 16 14.28 -5.82 28.21
C THR A 16 14.35 -5.80 26.69
N LEU A 17 14.64 -6.96 26.12
CA LEU A 17 14.40 -7.20 24.70
C LEU A 17 12.88 -7.09 24.48
N ALA A 18 12.44 -5.90 24.07
CA ALA A 18 11.10 -5.75 23.49
C ALA A 18 11.06 -6.62 22.24
N SER A 19 10.51 -7.81 22.38
CA SER A 19 10.19 -8.66 21.24
C SER A 19 9.22 -7.87 20.37
N ALA A 20 9.68 -7.37 19.23
CA ALA A 20 8.82 -6.78 18.24
C ALA A 20 7.84 -7.87 17.81
N LYS A 21 6.59 -7.76 18.28
CA LYS A 21 5.50 -8.64 17.89
C LYS A 21 5.34 -8.48 16.38
N SER A 22 5.80 -9.45 15.61
CA SER A 22 5.50 -9.52 14.17
C SER A 22 4.00 -9.73 14.07
N TYR A 23 3.27 -8.67 13.84
CA TYR A 23 1.86 -8.78 13.51
C TYR A 23 1.77 -9.36 12.10
N ASP A 24 1.13 -10.50 11.96
CA ASP A 24 0.79 -11.01 10.65
C ASP A 24 -0.17 -10.02 9.97
N ILE A 25 0.20 -9.58 8.77
CA ILE A 25 -0.58 -8.58 8.04
C ILE A 25 -1.89 -9.24 7.57
N ASP A 26 -3.01 -8.67 7.94
CA ASP A 26 -4.31 -9.07 7.41
C ASP A 26 -4.47 -8.61 5.96
N ARG A 27 -4.43 -9.58 5.05
CA ARG A 27 -4.58 -9.40 3.59
C ARG A 27 -5.94 -9.81 3.07
N THR A 28 -6.92 -9.95 3.97
CA THR A 28 -8.31 -10.23 3.61
C THR A 28 -8.83 -9.13 2.68
N THR A 29 -9.31 -9.54 1.53
CA THR A 29 -9.89 -8.63 0.53
C THR A 29 -11.36 -8.36 0.83
N VAL A 30 -11.91 -7.32 0.20
CA VAL A 30 -13.36 -7.07 0.25
C VAL A 30 -14.12 -8.29 -0.24
N SER A 31 -15.25 -8.60 0.40
CA SER A 31 -16.06 -9.80 0.11
C SER A 31 -16.93 -9.67 -1.13
N ASP A 32 -17.15 -8.43 -1.58
CA ASP A 32 -17.96 -8.12 -2.77
C ASP A 32 -17.35 -6.92 -3.50
N ILE A 33 -17.39 -6.96 -4.82
CA ILE A 33 -16.91 -5.88 -5.69
C ILE A 33 -17.61 -5.89 -7.04
N ASP A 34 -18.17 -4.75 -7.41
CA ASP A 34 -18.56 -4.48 -8.79
C ASP A 34 -17.34 -3.98 -9.58
N LEU A 35 -16.77 -4.86 -10.38
CA LEU A 35 -15.59 -4.53 -11.19
C LEU A 35 -15.86 -3.39 -12.19
N LYS A 36 -17.08 -3.24 -12.71
CA LYS A 36 -17.40 -2.15 -13.63
C LYS A 36 -17.34 -0.81 -12.92
N ARG A 37 -17.85 -0.73 -11.69
CA ARG A 37 -17.71 0.48 -10.85
C ARG A 37 -16.26 0.75 -10.46
N TYR A 38 -15.46 -0.29 -10.29
CA TYR A 38 -14.04 -0.17 -9.93
C TYR A 38 -13.18 0.35 -11.08
N MET A 39 -13.58 0.14 -12.34
CA MET A 39 -12.85 0.62 -13.52
C MET A 39 -12.76 2.15 -13.57
N GLY A 40 -11.97 2.66 -14.50
CA GLY A 40 -11.74 4.09 -14.70
C GLY A 40 -10.51 4.60 -13.96
N ARG A 41 -10.51 5.90 -13.68
CA ARG A 41 -9.35 6.62 -13.10
C ARG A 41 -9.34 6.55 -11.58
N TRP A 42 -8.13 6.38 -11.04
CA TRP A 42 -7.79 6.48 -9.65
C TRP A 42 -6.54 7.34 -9.48
N PHE A 43 -6.57 8.30 -8.56
CA PHE A 43 -5.42 9.07 -8.14
C PHE A 43 -4.74 8.37 -6.96
N GLU A 44 -3.41 8.28 -6.99
CA GLU A 44 -2.64 7.72 -5.89
C GLU A 44 -2.40 8.81 -4.84
N ILE A 45 -3.01 8.66 -3.69
CA ILE A 45 -2.93 9.63 -2.58
C ILE A 45 -1.74 9.33 -1.67
N ALA A 46 -1.46 8.05 -1.43
CA ALA A 46 -0.31 7.64 -0.64
C ALA A 46 0.15 6.24 -1.03
N ARG A 47 1.40 5.93 -0.73
CA ARG A 47 2.00 4.60 -0.93
C ARG A 47 3.12 4.32 0.06
N PHE A 48 3.54 3.08 0.17
CA PHE A 48 4.86 2.74 0.69
C PHE A 48 5.94 2.98 -0.38
N ASP A 49 7.17 3.34 0.05
CA ASP A 49 8.27 3.55 -0.89
C ASP A 49 8.68 2.25 -1.58
N HIS A 50 8.74 2.28 -2.89
CA HIS A 50 9.29 1.20 -3.71
C HIS A 50 9.95 1.75 -4.99
N SER A 51 10.89 0.98 -5.53
CA SER A 51 11.81 1.47 -6.54
C SER A 51 11.16 1.91 -7.86
N PHE A 52 10.06 1.28 -8.27
CA PHE A 52 9.44 1.55 -9.57
C PHE A 52 8.60 2.84 -9.60
N GLU A 53 8.16 3.36 -8.42
CA GLU A 53 7.43 4.64 -8.31
C GLU A 53 8.22 5.72 -7.57
N ARG A 54 9.47 5.44 -7.21
CA ARG A 54 10.31 6.41 -6.48
C ARG A 54 10.48 7.70 -7.28
N ASN A 55 10.32 8.83 -6.60
CA ASN A 55 10.33 10.18 -7.15
C ASN A 55 9.20 10.46 -8.17
N LEU A 56 8.09 9.72 -8.14
CA LEU A 56 6.92 10.04 -8.94
C LEU A 56 5.88 10.79 -8.10
N ASP A 57 5.43 11.92 -8.64
CA ASP A 57 4.30 12.71 -8.18
C ASP A 57 3.19 12.69 -9.25
N TYR A 58 2.00 13.20 -8.92
CA TYR A 58 0.85 13.23 -9.83
C TYR A 58 0.56 11.85 -10.42
N CYS A 59 0.68 10.83 -9.55
CA CYS A 59 0.47 9.44 -9.94
C CYS A 59 -1.02 9.14 -10.09
N GLU A 60 -1.35 8.46 -11.17
CA GLU A 60 -2.71 7.97 -11.43
C GLU A 60 -2.67 6.61 -12.10
N ALA A 61 -3.70 5.80 -11.84
CA ALA A 61 -3.95 4.54 -12.52
C ALA A 61 -5.27 4.63 -13.29
N PHE A 62 -5.31 4.05 -14.47
CA PHE A 62 -6.52 3.88 -15.25
C PHE A 62 -6.73 2.41 -15.55
N TYR A 63 -7.91 1.89 -15.19
CA TYR A 63 -8.31 0.51 -15.41
C TYR A 63 -9.46 0.44 -16.42
N ALA A 64 -9.38 -0.48 -17.37
CA ALA A 64 -10.47 -0.72 -18.31
C ALA A 64 -10.67 -2.22 -18.54
N LEU A 65 -11.90 -2.68 -18.35
CA LEU A 65 -12.29 -4.06 -18.64
C LEU A 65 -12.26 -4.29 -20.15
N GLN A 66 -11.67 -5.41 -20.56
CA GLN A 66 -11.55 -5.83 -21.96
C GLN A 66 -12.58 -6.91 -22.29
N ASP A 67 -12.86 -7.11 -23.56
CA ASP A 67 -13.83 -8.10 -24.06
C ASP A 67 -13.45 -9.54 -23.70
N ASP A 68 -12.14 -9.80 -23.52
CA ASP A 68 -11.63 -11.11 -23.10
C ASP A 68 -11.68 -11.34 -21.58
N GLY A 69 -12.29 -10.43 -20.83
CA GLY A 69 -12.40 -10.48 -19.36
C GLY A 69 -11.14 -10.06 -18.62
N THR A 70 -10.08 -9.66 -19.31
CA THR A 70 -8.91 -9.04 -18.68
C THR A 70 -9.15 -7.54 -18.41
N ILE A 71 -8.25 -6.93 -17.64
CA ILE A 71 -8.29 -5.50 -17.33
C ILE A 71 -7.00 -4.88 -17.86
N SER A 72 -7.11 -3.89 -18.74
CA SER A 72 -5.96 -3.06 -19.09
C SER A 72 -5.64 -2.09 -17.94
N VAL A 73 -4.36 -1.91 -17.68
CA VAL A 73 -3.85 -1.03 -16.62
C VAL A 73 -2.90 -0.03 -17.23
N THR A 74 -3.16 1.25 -17.01
CA THR A 74 -2.24 2.32 -17.41
C THR A 74 -1.91 3.15 -16.18
N ASN A 75 -0.66 3.10 -15.73
CA ASN A 75 -0.15 3.94 -14.65
C ASN A 75 0.65 5.08 -15.22
N THR A 76 0.42 6.29 -14.72
CA THR A 76 1.21 7.47 -15.09
C THR A 76 1.67 8.20 -13.85
N GLY A 77 2.78 8.94 -13.97
CA GLY A 77 3.29 9.81 -12.93
C GLY A 77 4.33 10.77 -13.49
N LEU A 78 4.55 11.87 -12.79
CA LEU A 78 5.57 12.86 -13.13
C LEU A 78 6.82 12.62 -12.28
N ASN A 79 7.96 12.40 -12.90
CA ASN A 79 9.21 12.29 -12.16
C ASN A 79 9.63 13.68 -11.64
N SER A 80 9.63 13.86 -10.33
CA SER A 80 9.89 15.15 -9.66
C SER A 80 11.32 15.67 -9.84
N ARG A 81 12.26 14.79 -10.23
CA ARG A 81 13.67 15.19 -10.48
C ARG A 81 13.92 15.58 -11.93
N THR A 82 13.25 14.92 -12.88
CA THR A 82 13.51 15.10 -14.31
C THR A 82 12.39 15.81 -15.03
N GLU A 83 11.28 16.09 -14.34
CA GLU A 83 10.04 16.69 -14.85
C GLU A 83 9.45 15.93 -16.06
N LYS A 84 9.84 14.68 -16.22
CA LYS A 84 9.36 13.84 -17.32
C LYS A 84 8.20 12.96 -16.83
N ARG A 85 7.13 12.91 -17.63
CA ARG A 85 6.03 11.97 -17.41
C ARG A 85 6.50 10.55 -17.72
N LYS A 86 6.21 9.63 -16.81
CA LYS A 86 6.37 8.19 -17.03
C LYS A 86 5.00 7.57 -17.21
N THR A 87 4.93 6.59 -18.12
CA THR A 87 3.74 5.76 -18.33
C THR A 87 4.15 4.31 -18.35
N ALA A 88 3.41 3.48 -17.63
CA ALA A 88 3.56 2.04 -17.62
C ALA A 88 2.24 1.39 -18.04
N TYR A 89 2.31 0.46 -18.97
CA TYR A 89 1.17 -0.31 -19.44
C TYR A 89 1.24 -1.72 -18.88
N GLY A 90 0.15 -2.15 -18.31
CA GLY A 90 0.02 -3.47 -17.72
C GLY A 90 -1.32 -4.09 -18.02
N LYS A 91 -1.51 -5.29 -17.53
CA LYS A 91 -2.78 -6.01 -17.57
C LYS A 91 -3.05 -6.66 -16.23
N ALA A 92 -4.32 -6.82 -15.91
CA ALA A 92 -4.73 -7.58 -14.75
C ALA A 92 -5.73 -8.67 -15.13
N LYS A 93 -5.77 -9.71 -14.29
CA LYS A 93 -6.77 -10.77 -14.31
C LYS A 93 -7.50 -10.76 -12.98
N ILE A 94 -8.73 -11.21 -12.97
CA ILE A 94 -9.47 -11.49 -11.74
C ILE A 94 -8.73 -12.61 -11.01
N GLY A 95 -8.53 -12.44 -9.72
CA GLY A 95 -7.89 -13.42 -8.85
C GLY A 95 -8.88 -14.50 -8.38
N GLU A 96 -8.46 -15.27 -7.38
CA GLU A 96 -9.22 -16.40 -6.86
C GLU A 96 -10.32 -15.98 -5.86
N ARG A 97 -10.23 -14.77 -5.32
CA ARG A 97 -11.13 -14.23 -4.29
C ARG A 97 -11.73 -12.90 -4.74
N PRO A 98 -12.95 -12.55 -4.28
CA PRO A 98 -13.48 -11.21 -4.48
C PRO A 98 -12.45 -10.15 -4.02
N GLY A 99 -12.36 -9.04 -4.73
CA GLY A 99 -11.39 -7.98 -4.43
C GLY A 99 -9.91 -8.31 -4.68
N GLN A 100 -9.61 -9.50 -5.21
CA GLN A 100 -8.26 -9.85 -5.62
C GLN A 100 -8.11 -9.74 -7.14
N LEU A 101 -7.07 -9.02 -7.57
CA LEU A 101 -6.59 -9.02 -8.95
C LEU A 101 -5.15 -9.53 -8.99
N ARG A 102 -4.74 -9.98 -10.16
CA ARG A 102 -3.36 -10.36 -10.47
C ARG A 102 -2.86 -9.41 -11.54
N VAL A 103 -1.94 -8.52 -11.20
CA VAL A 103 -1.46 -7.44 -12.08
C VAL A 103 -0.07 -7.75 -12.61
N SER A 104 0.15 -7.53 -13.91
CA SER A 104 1.44 -7.67 -14.58
C SER A 104 1.76 -6.43 -15.41
N PHE A 105 2.95 -5.89 -15.22
CA PHE A 105 3.57 -4.86 -16.08
C PHE A 105 4.70 -5.43 -16.93
N PHE A 106 5.02 -6.71 -16.77
CA PHE A 106 6.12 -7.33 -17.48
C PHE A 106 5.79 -8.79 -17.83
N TRP A 107 5.40 -9.03 -19.06
CA TRP A 107 5.13 -10.35 -19.65
C TRP A 107 4.15 -11.19 -18.82
N PHE A 108 4.62 -12.27 -18.17
CA PHE A 108 3.82 -13.23 -17.40
C PHE A 108 4.09 -13.19 -15.89
N PHE A 109 4.84 -12.21 -15.39
CA PHE A 109 5.07 -12.04 -13.96
C PHE A 109 3.90 -11.28 -13.33
N TYR A 110 3.02 -12.00 -12.67
CA TYR A 110 1.85 -11.44 -12.00
C TYR A 110 2.11 -11.26 -10.50
N SER A 111 1.76 -10.11 -10.00
CA SER A 111 1.76 -9.77 -8.58
C SER A 111 0.34 -9.65 -8.05
N ASP A 112 0.15 -9.98 -6.78
CA ASP A 112 -1.13 -9.80 -6.13
C ASP A 112 -1.44 -8.32 -5.96
N TYR A 113 -2.68 -7.97 -6.27
CA TYR A 113 -3.30 -6.69 -6.04
C TYR A 113 -4.57 -6.95 -5.24
N ASN A 114 -4.50 -6.72 -3.94
CA ASN A 114 -5.56 -7.04 -3.00
C ASN A 114 -6.28 -5.76 -2.60
N ILE A 115 -7.54 -5.62 -2.94
CA ILE A 115 -8.39 -4.54 -2.48
C ILE A 115 -8.79 -4.87 -1.04
N LEU A 116 -8.06 -4.28 -0.08
CA LEU A 116 -8.21 -4.55 1.35
C LEU A 116 -9.43 -3.84 1.94
N ALA A 117 -9.71 -2.64 1.46
CA ALA A 117 -10.90 -1.88 1.80
C ALA A 117 -11.31 -0.99 0.61
N LEU A 118 -12.59 -0.73 0.51
CA LEU A 118 -13.20 0.06 -0.55
C LEU A 118 -14.39 0.81 0.04
N SER A 119 -14.54 2.10 -0.28
CA SER A 119 -15.74 2.82 0.12
C SER A 119 -16.97 2.29 -0.63
N GLN A 120 -18.13 2.35 -0.01
CA GLN A 120 -19.40 1.89 -0.58
C GLN A 120 -19.69 2.58 -1.92
N GLU A 121 -19.32 3.85 -2.05
CA GLU A 121 -19.50 4.63 -3.27
C GLU A 121 -18.31 4.57 -4.22
N TYR A 122 -17.32 3.72 -3.96
CA TYR A 122 -16.12 3.54 -4.79
C TYR A 122 -15.30 4.82 -4.95
N GLU A 123 -15.27 5.68 -3.92
CA GLU A 123 -14.55 6.96 -3.94
C GLU A 123 -13.08 6.80 -3.54
N TRP A 124 -12.78 5.85 -2.69
CA TRP A 124 -11.41 5.51 -2.26
C TRP A 124 -11.23 4.01 -2.10
N ALA A 125 -9.99 3.56 -2.22
CA ALA A 125 -9.59 2.18 -2.03
C ALA A 125 -8.24 2.08 -1.29
N LEU A 126 -8.12 1.09 -0.39
CA LEU A 126 -6.89 0.68 0.24
C LEU A 126 -6.41 -0.60 -0.43
N ILE A 127 -5.20 -0.58 -0.98
CA ILE A 127 -4.65 -1.67 -1.77
C ILE A 127 -3.40 -2.21 -1.10
N GLY A 128 -3.33 -3.52 -0.98
CA GLY A 128 -2.13 -4.24 -0.55
C GLY A 128 -1.68 -5.27 -1.58
N SER A 129 -0.61 -5.98 -1.25
CA SER A 129 -0.07 -7.06 -2.06
C SER A 129 0.22 -8.28 -1.20
N LYS A 130 0.78 -9.34 -1.78
CA LYS A 130 1.30 -10.49 -1.02
C LYS A 130 2.39 -10.07 -0.02
N SER A 131 3.20 -9.09 -0.36
CA SER A 131 4.25 -8.56 0.51
C SER A 131 3.75 -7.34 1.30
N GLU A 132 4.07 -7.28 2.59
CA GLU A 132 3.80 -6.15 3.50
C GLU A 132 4.49 -4.85 3.08
N ARG A 133 5.46 -4.93 2.17
CA ARG A 133 6.21 -3.78 1.65
C ARG A 133 5.41 -2.93 0.66
N TYR A 134 4.20 -3.35 0.30
CA TYR A 134 3.38 -2.67 -0.68
C TYR A 134 2.03 -2.32 -0.08
N LEU A 135 1.73 -1.04 -0.09
CA LEU A 135 0.45 -0.47 0.33
C LEU A 135 0.21 0.80 -0.48
N TRP A 136 -1.04 0.99 -0.96
CA TRP A 136 -1.46 2.19 -1.66
C TRP A 136 -2.82 2.65 -1.14
N ILE A 137 -3.01 3.97 -1.10
CA ILE A 137 -4.29 4.62 -0.92
C ILE A 137 -4.64 5.30 -2.24
N LEU A 138 -5.74 4.87 -2.83
CA LEU A 138 -6.24 5.42 -4.09
C LEU A 138 -7.53 6.20 -3.85
N SER A 139 -7.79 7.22 -4.69
CA SER A 139 -9.01 8.03 -4.62
C SER A 139 -9.50 8.39 -6.01
N ARG A 140 -10.81 8.62 -6.15
CA ARG A 140 -11.41 9.18 -7.37
C ARG A 140 -11.14 10.67 -7.52
N THR A 141 -10.76 11.34 -6.46
CA THR A 141 -10.39 12.75 -6.45
C THR A 141 -8.92 12.92 -6.06
N ARG A 142 -8.30 14.02 -6.48
CA ARG A 142 -6.90 14.32 -6.16
C ARG A 142 -6.67 14.58 -4.67
N HIS A 143 -7.71 14.88 -3.93
CA HIS A 143 -7.64 15.20 -2.52
C HIS A 143 -8.68 14.40 -1.74
N LEU A 144 -8.26 13.87 -0.60
CA LEU A 144 -9.14 13.28 0.40
C LEU A 144 -9.24 14.26 1.58
N ASP A 145 -10.43 14.44 2.13
CA ASP A 145 -10.59 15.16 3.38
C ASP A 145 -9.89 14.45 4.55
N SER A 146 -9.60 15.19 5.60
CA SER A 146 -8.82 14.68 6.73
C SER A 146 -9.50 13.51 7.45
N ASN A 147 -10.82 13.49 7.55
CA ASN A 147 -11.56 12.43 8.24
C ASN A 147 -11.48 11.14 7.44
N THR A 148 -11.75 11.19 6.13
CA THR A 148 -11.59 10.03 5.23
C THR A 148 -10.17 9.50 5.25
N ARG A 149 -9.18 10.39 5.17
CA ARG A 149 -7.76 10.01 5.22
C ARG A 149 -7.40 9.30 6.50
N ASN A 150 -7.80 9.85 7.65
CA ASN A 150 -7.54 9.26 8.97
C ASN A 150 -8.24 7.91 9.12
N ASN A 151 -9.46 7.76 8.62
CA ASN A 151 -10.18 6.49 8.61
C ASN A 151 -9.43 5.41 7.81
N ILE A 152 -8.96 5.72 6.60
CA ILE A 152 -8.22 4.76 5.77
C ILE A 152 -6.91 4.35 6.45
N VAL A 153 -6.20 5.31 7.06
CA VAL A 153 -4.97 5.03 7.83
C VAL A 153 -5.27 4.12 9.03
N ALA A 154 -6.35 4.37 9.76
CA ALA A 154 -6.77 3.51 10.88
C ALA A 154 -7.11 2.08 10.42
N ILE A 155 -7.77 1.93 9.26
CA ILE A 155 -8.03 0.62 8.65
C ILE A 155 -6.71 -0.09 8.32
N ALA A 156 -5.75 0.60 7.71
CA ALA A 156 -4.43 0.02 7.41
C ALA A 156 -3.69 -0.41 8.69
N GLN A 157 -3.72 0.41 9.74
CA GLN A 157 -3.12 0.10 11.04
C GLN A 157 -3.77 -1.13 11.69
N SER A 158 -5.10 -1.21 11.69
CA SER A 158 -5.83 -2.36 12.26
C SER A 158 -5.50 -3.68 11.55
N ARG A 159 -5.07 -3.61 10.29
CA ARG A 159 -4.61 -4.75 9.49
C ARG A 159 -3.12 -5.08 9.70
N GLY A 160 -2.41 -4.34 10.58
CA GLY A 160 -1.02 -4.59 10.93
C GLY A 160 0.01 -3.84 10.06
N TYR A 161 -0.42 -2.94 9.16
CA TYR A 161 0.52 -2.14 8.37
C TYR A 161 1.15 -1.02 9.21
N ASP A 162 2.46 -0.82 9.07
CA ASP A 162 3.17 0.31 9.66
C ASP A 162 2.95 1.58 8.82
N THR A 163 1.88 2.29 9.13
CA THR A 163 1.45 3.48 8.39
C THR A 163 2.40 4.68 8.52
N SER A 164 3.39 4.64 9.43
CA SER A 164 4.45 5.65 9.49
C SER A 164 5.32 5.67 8.23
N LYS A 165 5.30 4.57 7.44
CA LYS A 165 6.02 4.43 6.16
C LYS A 165 5.27 5.01 4.96
N LEU A 166 4.05 5.53 5.15
CA LEU A 166 3.29 6.12 4.05
C LEU A 166 3.94 7.41 3.54
N ILE A 167 4.18 7.44 2.26
CA ILE A 167 4.57 8.65 1.51
C ILE A 167 3.29 9.23 0.91
N TRP A 168 2.98 10.50 1.23
CA TRP A 168 1.87 11.23 0.66
C TRP A 168 2.29 11.77 -0.70
N VAL A 169 1.60 11.34 -1.75
CA VAL A 169 1.91 11.69 -3.13
C VAL A 169 1.32 13.06 -3.45
N LYS A 170 2.11 13.93 -4.02
CA LYS A 170 1.61 15.20 -4.53
C LYS A 170 0.68 14.96 -5.71
N GLN A 171 -0.53 15.58 -5.63
CA GLN A 171 -1.59 15.49 -6.63
C GLN A 171 -2.01 16.88 -7.12
#